data_6fd10e23db12c4794b45f3ab69552630
#
_entry.id   6fd10e23db12c4794b45f3ab69552630
#
_cell.length_a   1.000
_cell.length_b   1.000
_cell.length_c   1.000
_cell.angle_alpha   90.00
_cell.angle_beta   90.00
_cell.angle_gamma   90.00
#
_symmetry.space_group_name_H-M   'P 1'
#
loop_
_entity.id
_entity.type
_entity.pdbx_description
1 polymer ?
#
loop_
_entity_poly.entity_id
_entity_poly.type
_entity_poly.pdbx_seq_one_letter_code
_entity_poly.pdbx_strand_id
1 'polypeptide(L)'
;LEVFSQMQVQKILDSHQYLREMLYIQDKNSLESYIKKAPNFIKNELQELLNSVSFCEYDSVIFSPLYCPKMGYYESLFFRAFSDNKVFLRGGKYKIDGVHSCGFAIYTNEVVDFML
;
A
#
# COMPACT_ATOMS: atom_id res chain seq x y z
N LEU A 1 -5.72 15.67 11.25
CA LEU A 1 -4.69 14.84 10.65
C LEU A 1 -3.43 14.96 11.48
N GLU A 2 -3.13 13.93 12.26
CA GLU A 2 -1.89 13.92 13.01
C GLU A 2 -0.72 13.62 12.09
N VAL A 3 0.16 14.60 11.95
CA VAL A 3 1.43 14.39 11.27
C VAL A 3 2.47 14.15 12.34
N PHE A 4 2.96 12.92 12.43
CA PHE A 4 4.06 12.62 13.33
C PHE A 4 5.33 13.33 12.86
N SER A 5 6.07 13.93 13.78
CA SER A 5 7.38 14.45 13.48
C SER A 5 8.33 13.30 13.12
N GLN A 6 9.40 13.61 12.39
CA GLN A 6 10.40 12.60 12.04
C GLN A 6 10.96 11.89 13.28
N MET A 7 11.13 12.62 14.38
CA MET A 7 11.63 12.03 15.63
C MET A 7 10.64 11.02 16.21
N GLN A 8 9.34 11.31 16.15
CA GLN A 8 8.31 10.39 16.65
C GLN A 8 8.24 9.13 15.81
N VAL A 9 8.29 9.26 14.50
CA VAL A 9 8.33 8.12 13.58
C VAL A 9 9.56 7.25 13.86
N GLN A 10 10.72 7.88 14.03
CA GLN A 10 11.96 7.15 14.30
C GLN A 10 11.89 6.39 15.62
N LYS A 11 11.30 6.98 16.66
CA LYS A 11 11.12 6.30 17.95
C LYS A 11 10.22 5.07 17.83
N ILE A 12 9.13 5.17 17.06
CA ILE A 12 8.22 4.05 16.83
C ILE A 12 8.96 2.92 16.10
N LEU A 13 9.70 3.26 15.05
CA LEU A 13 10.46 2.29 14.26
C LEU A 13 11.57 1.62 15.08
N ASP A 14 12.25 2.40 15.94
CA ASP A 14 13.29 1.85 16.81
C ASP A 14 12.73 0.91 17.87
N SER A 15 11.51 1.16 18.33
CA SER A 15 10.85 0.32 19.34
C SER A 15 10.28 -0.97 18.78
N HIS A 16 10.05 -1.04 17.45
CA HIS A 16 9.40 -2.17 16.79
C HIS A 16 10.22 -2.63 15.59
N GLN A 17 11.07 -3.63 15.81
CA GLN A 17 11.96 -4.15 14.77
C GLN A 17 11.20 -4.61 13.52
N TYR A 18 10.03 -5.21 13.67
CA TYR A 18 9.25 -5.68 12.55
C TYR A 18 8.77 -4.54 11.63
N LEU A 19 8.47 -3.37 12.20
CA LEU A 19 8.11 -2.19 11.40
C LEU A 19 9.30 -1.64 10.64
N ARG A 20 10.46 -1.63 11.28
CA ARG A 20 11.69 -1.16 10.66
C ARG A 20 12.04 -2.01 9.44
N GLU A 21 11.91 -3.33 9.56
CA GLU A 21 12.20 -4.24 8.45
C GLU A 21 11.21 -4.06 7.31
N MET A 22 9.96 -3.69 7.59
CA MET A 22 8.94 -3.43 6.57
C MET A 22 9.26 -2.22 5.69
N LEU A 23 10.09 -1.29 6.15
CA LEU A 23 10.53 -0.14 5.34
C LEU A 23 11.30 -0.55 4.09
N TYR A 24 11.92 -1.72 4.10
CA TYR A 24 12.74 -2.20 3.00
C TYR A 24 11.98 -3.05 2.00
N ILE A 25 10.69 -3.25 2.21
CA ILE A 25 9.83 -3.98 1.26
C ILE A 25 9.48 -3.03 0.12
N GLN A 26 9.96 -3.34 -1.08
CA GLN A 26 9.73 -2.54 -2.28
C GLN A 26 9.18 -3.37 -3.43
N ASP A 27 9.63 -4.60 -3.58
CA ASP A 27 9.26 -5.47 -4.67
C ASP A 27 8.70 -6.80 -4.17
N LYS A 28 8.31 -7.64 -5.11
CA LYS A 28 7.72 -8.95 -4.82
C LYS A 28 8.70 -9.84 -4.05
N ASN A 29 9.97 -9.84 -4.43
CA ASN A 29 10.97 -10.69 -3.80
C ASN A 29 11.23 -10.31 -2.35
N SER A 30 11.36 -9.01 -2.06
CA SER A 30 11.55 -8.53 -0.70
C SER A 30 10.31 -8.78 0.16
N LEU A 31 9.11 -8.68 -0.41
CA LEU A 31 7.87 -9.02 0.30
C LEU A 31 7.80 -10.51 0.64
N GLU A 32 8.10 -11.39 -0.31
CA GLU A 32 8.13 -12.83 -0.07
C GLU A 32 9.13 -13.21 1.03
N SER A 33 10.32 -12.61 0.98
CA SER A 33 11.36 -12.86 1.97
C SER A 33 10.93 -12.40 3.37
N TYR A 34 10.27 -11.26 3.44
CA TYR A 34 9.81 -10.74 4.73
C TYR A 34 8.67 -11.57 5.31
N ILE A 35 7.74 -12.05 4.49
CA ILE A 35 6.60 -12.86 4.96
C ILE A 35 7.07 -14.09 5.73
N LYS A 36 8.17 -14.71 5.32
CA LYS A 36 8.72 -15.89 5.98
C LYS A 36 9.07 -15.65 7.46
N LYS A 37 9.43 -14.42 7.81
CA LYS A 37 9.84 -14.04 9.17
C LYS A 37 8.89 -13.04 9.83
N ALA A 38 7.79 -12.70 9.19
CA ALA A 38 6.85 -11.72 9.71
C ALA A 38 6.13 -12.23 10.97
N PRO A 39 5.79 -11.34 11.90
CA PRO A 39 4.92 -11.71 13.03
C PRO A 39 3.57 -12.24 12.55
N ASN A 40 3.03 -13.22 13.29
CA ASN A 40 1.81 -13.90 12.87
C ASN A 40 0.62 -12.95 12.69
N PHE A 41 0.55 -11.88 13.48
CA PHE A 41 -0.60 -10.97 13.45
C PHE A 41 -0.69 -10.12 12.19
N ILE A 42 0.40 -10.01 11.40
CA ILE A 42 0.40 -9.26 10.13
C ILE A 42 0.66 -10.14 8.91
N LYS A 43 0.97 -11.41 9.14
CA LYS A 43 1.36 -12.32 8.06
C LYS A 43 0.25 -12.51 7.02
N ASN A 44 -1.00 -12.62 7.47
CA ASN A 44 -2.14 -12.80 6.58
C ASN A 44 -2.37 -11.60 5.66
N GLU A 45 -2.26 -10.39 6.19
CA GLU A 45 -2.42 -9.17 5.41
C GLU A 45 -1.32 -9.03 4.36
N LEU A 46 -0.09 -9.34 4.73
CA LEU A 46 1.03 -9.32 3.80
C LEU A 46 0.89 -10.39 2.72
N GLN A 47 0.40 -11.57 3.08
CA GLN A 47 0.14 -12.63 2.12
C GLN A 47 -0.99 -12.24 1.17
N GLU A 48 -2.04 -11.59 1.65
CA GLU A 48 -3.11 -11.06 0.82
C GLU A 48 -2.58 -10.02 -0.19
N LEU A 49 -1.70 -9.13 0.27
CA LEU A 49 -1.04 -8.16 -0.59
C LEU A 49 -0.24 -8.84 -1.69
N LEU A 50 0.54 -9.85 -1.36
CA LEU A 50 1.31 -10.62 -2.32
C LEU A 50 0.40 -11.32 -3.34
N ASN A 51 -0.65 -11.97 -2.85
CA ASN A 51 -1.60 -12.71 -3.71
C ASN A 51 -2.32 -11.77 -4.68
N SER A 52 -2.65 -10.56 -4.24
CA SER A 52 -3.40 -9.60 -5.07
C SER A 52 -2.63 -9.17 -6.32
N VAL A 53 -1.30 -9.14 -6.26
CA VAL A 53 -0.45 -8.79 -7.41
C VAL A 53 0.02 -9.99 -8.21
N SER A 54 -0.28 -11.21 -7.77
CA SER A 54 0.12 -12.42 -8.51
C SER A 54 -0.51 -12.50 -9.89
N PHE A 55 -1.66 -11.84 -10.09
CA PHE A 55 -2.35 -11.76 -11.36
C PHE A 55 -1.95 -10.54 -12.20
N CYS A 56 -1.10 -9.67 -11.66
CA CYS A 56 -0.65 -8.46 -12.35
C CYS A 56 0.58 -8.78 -13.19
N GLU A 57 0.49 -8.53 -14.49
CA GLU A 57 1.60 -8.75 -15.43
C GLU A 57 2.54 -7.54 -15.52
N TYR A 58 2.19 -6.43 -14.88
CA TYR A 58 2.97 -5.20 -14.94
C TYR A 58 4.15 -5.27 -13.97
N ASP A 59 5.34 -5.00 -14.50
CA ASP A 59 6.59 -5.18 -13.74
C ASP A 59 6.91 -4.03 -12.78
N SER A 60 6.40 -2.82 -13.06
CA SER A 60 6.71 -1.63 -12.26
C SER A 60 5.75 -1.49 -11.08
N VAL A 61 5.71 -2.49 -10.23
CA VAL A 61 4.87 -2.50 -9.03
C VAL A 61 5.75 -2.31 -7.79
N ILE A 62 5.38 -1.33 -6.96
CA ILE A 62 6.08 -1.03 -5.72
C ILE A 62 5.13 -1.33 -4.55
N PHE A 63 5.64 -2.05 -3.56
CA PHE A 63 4.92 -2.34 -2.33
C PHE A 63 5.29 -1.33 -1.25
N SER A 64 4.29 -0.84 -0.53
CA SER A 64 4.49 0.08 0.60
C SER A 64 3.58 -0.33 1.75
N PRO A 65 3.90 -1.41 2.47
CA PRO A 65 3.02 -1.93 3.51
C PRO A 65 2.69 -0.95 4.63
N LEU A 66 3.59 0.00 4.87
CA LEU A 66 3.42 1.00 5.93
C LEU A 66 2.68 2.26 5.46
N TYR A 67 2.35 2.35 4.18
CA TYR A 67 1.62 3.50 3.68
C TYR A 67 0.19 3.49 4.20
N CYS A 68 -0.22 4.61 4.78
CA CYS A 68 -1.56 4.78 5.31
C CYS A 68 -2.25 5.92 4.56
N PRO A 69 -3.33 5.64 3.81
CA PRO A 69 -4.07 6.69 3.12
C PRO A 69 -4.66 7.69 4.11
N LYS A 70 -4.66 8.97 3.76
CA LYS A 70 -5.18 10.04 4.62
C LYS A 70 -6.67 9.91 4.89
N MET A 71 -7.42 9.42 3.91
CA MET A 71 -8.85 9.17 4.06
C MET A 71 -9.03 7.73 4.54
N GLY A 72 -9.61 7.52 5.69
CA GLY A 72 -9.89 6.19 6.23
C GLY A 72 -10.95 5.40 5.44
N TYR A 73 -10.98 5.55 4.13
CA TYR A 73 -11.96 4.97 3.23
C TYR A 73 -11.67 3.50 2.94
N TYR A 74 -10.39 3.16 2.77
CA TYR A 74 -9.97 1.80 2.45
C TYR A 74 -9.68 0.99 3.70
N GLU A 75 -10.11 -0.27 3.73
CA GLU A 75 -9.97 -1.12 4.91
C GLU A 75 -8.65 -1.87 4.98
N SER A 76 -8.27 -2.53 3.90
CA SER A 76 -7.09 -3.41 3.92
C SER A 76 -6.19 -3.18 2.73
N LEU A 77 -6.66 -3.45 1.54
CA LEU A 77 -5.87 -3.29 0.32
C LEU A 77 -6.16 -1.92 -0.30
N PHE A 78 -5.08 -1.23 -0.61
CA PHE A 78 -5.13 0.06 -1.30
C PHE A 78 -4.05 0.09 -2.37
N PHE A 79 -4.37 0.65 -3.52
CA PHE A 79 -3.38 0.84 -4.59
C PHE A 79 -3.59 2.19 -5.29
N ARG A 80 -2.53 2.65 -5.91
CA ARG A 80 -2.58 3.82 -6.77
C ARG A 80 -1.61 3.66 -7.92
N ALA A 81 -1.93 4.25 -9.06
CA ALA A 81 -1.02 4.36 -10.19
C ALA A 81 -0.62 5.82 -10.35
N PHE A 82 0.66 6.05 -10.55
CA PHE A 82 1.18 7.41 -10.65
C PHE A 82 2.33 7.45 -11.66
N SER A 83 2.57 8.66 -12.18
CA SER A 83 3.71 8.96 -13.03
C SER A 83 4.11 10.41 -12.76
N ASP A 84 5.42 10.66 -12.60
CA ASP A 84 5.97 12.00 -12.36
C ASP A 84 5.23 12.76 -11.23
N ASN A 85 5.00 12.10 -10.11
CA ASN A 85 4.31 12.64 -8.92
C ASN A 85 2.82 12.93 -9.12
N LYS A 86 2.24 12.54 -10.25
CA LYS A 86 0.81 12.66 -10.48
C LYS A 86 0.12 11.32 -10.35
N VAL A 87 -0.89 11.27 -9.49
CA VAL A 87 -1.72 10.07 -9.30
C VAL A 87 -2.88 10.15 -10.29
N PHE A 88 -3.03 9.14 -11.14
CA PHE A 88 -4.12 9.11 -12.11
C PHE A 88 -5.12 7.98 -11.86
N LEU A 89 -4.86 7.11 -10.90
CA LEU A 89 -5.76 6.03 -10.53
C LEU A 89 -5.60 5.68 -9.06
N ARG A 90 -6.71 5.45 -8.39
CA ARG A 90 -6.73 4.94 -7.00
C ARG A 90 -7.81 3.90 -6.86
N GLY A 91 -7.54 2.92 -6.01
CA GLY A 91 -8.54 1.90 -5.72
C GLY A 91 -8.18 1.09 -4.48
N GLY A 92 -9.02 0.17 -4.15
CA GLY A 92 -8.80 -0.69 -3.01
C GLY A 92 -10.07 -1.36 -2.52
N LYS A 93 -9.98 -1.96 -1.34
CA LYS A 93 -11.10 -2.56 -0.63
C LYS A 93 -11.69 -1.56 0.35
N TYR A 94 -13.00 -1.49 0.41
CA TYR A 94 -13.72 -0.58 1.28
C TYR A 94 -15.01 -1.21 1.76
N LYS A 95 -15.67 -0.57 2.72
CA LYS A 95 -16.91 -1.04 3.28
C LYS A 95 -17.93 0.09 3.23
N ILE A 96 -19.08 -0.17 2.62
CA ILE A 96 -20.21 0.76 2.55
C ILE A 96 -21.42 0.06 3.12
N ASP A 97 -22.06 0.68 4.12
CA ASP A 97 -23.27 0.17 4.78
C ASP A 97 -23.15 -1.30 5.20
N GLY A 98 -21.98 -1.67 5.72
CA GLY A 98 -21.70 -3.02 6.15
C GLY A 98 -21.32 -4.00 5.05
N VAL A 99 -21.30 -3.57 3.80
CA VAL A 99 -20.98 -4.42 2.65
C VAL A 99 -19.50 -4.23 2.25
N HIS A 100 -18.75 -5.31 2.23
CA HIS A 100 -17.37 -5.30 1.74
C HIS A 100 -17.37 -5.17 0.22
N SER A 101 -16.64 -4.20 -0.28
CA SER A 101 -16.62 -3.84 -1.69
C SER A 101 -15.20 -3.58 -2.16
N CYS A 102 -14.98 -3.58 -3.46
CA CYS A 102 -13.74 -3.14 -4.06
C CYS A 102 -14.03 -2.32 -5.30
N GLY A 103 -13.14 -1.42 -5.63
CA GLY A 103 -13.31 -0.58 -6.80
C GLY A 103 -12.15 0.34 -7.01
N PHE A 104 -12.26 1.15 -8.06
CA PHE A 104 -11.22 2.11 -8.39
C PHE A 104 -11.82 3.34 -9.05
N ALA A 105 -11.05 4.42 -9.03
CA ALA A 105 -11.38 5.68 -9.70
C ALA A 105 -10.22 6.08 -10.60
N ILE A 106 -10.54 6.50 -11.82
CA ILE A 106 -9.57 7.03 -12.77
C ILE A 106 -9.80 8.55 -12.85
N TYR A 107 -8.73 9.29 -12.66
CA TYR A 107 -8.76 10.75 -12.81
C TYR A 107 -8.53 11.09 -14.27
N THR A 108 -9.61 11.22 -15.03
CA THR A 108 -9.58 11.34 -16.49
C THR A 108 -8.80 12.55 -16.98
N ASN A 109 -8.88 13.68 -16.30
CA ASN A 109 -8.11 14.88 -16.65
C ASN A 109 -6.61 14.64 -16.50
N GLU A 110 -6.16 13.92 -15.47
CA GLU A 110 -4.75 13.59 -15.30
C GLU A 110 -4.26 12.62 -16.38
N VAL A 111 -5.10 11.65 -16.77
CA VAL A 111 -4.79 10.72 -17.84
C VAL A 111 -4.64 11.45 -19.18
N VAL A 112 -5.54 12.38 -19.48
CA VAL A 112 -5.47 13.18 -20.70
C VAL A 112 -4.18 14.00 -20.75
N ASP A 113 -3.84 14.67 -19.65
CA ASP A 113 -2.61 15.45 -19.56
C ASP A 113 -1.37 14.58 -19.76
N PHE A 114 -1.38 13.37 -19.26
CA PHE A 114 -0.26 12.42 -19.44
C PHE A 114 -0.11 11.98 -20.90
N MET A 115 -1.23 11.82 -21.62
CA MET A 115 -1.24 11.37 -23.02
C MET A 115 -0.89 12.49 -24.01
N LEU A 116 -1.01 13.74 -23.61
CA LEU A 116 -0.65 14.87 -24.44
C LEU A 116 0.83 15.22 -24.32
#